data_1f6886954b936dc51a4a539f2ebcd096
#
_entry.id   1f6886954b936dc51a4a539f2ebcd096
#
_cell.length_a   1.000
_cell.length_b   1.000
_cell.length_c   1.000
_cell.angle_alpha   90.00
_cell.angle_beta   90.00
_cell.angle_gamma   90.00
#
_symmetry.space_group_name_H-M   'P 1'
#
loop_
_entity.id
_entity.type
_entity.pdbx_description
1 polymer ?
#
loop_
_entity_poly.entity_id
_entity_poly.type
_entity_poly.pdbx_seq_one_letter_code
_entity_poly.pdbx_strand_id
1 'polypeptide(L)'
;VPKVVGLVIGTRPDCISEEIIDYLSVLSKKYFISLEFGVESTLNSTLKKVNRCHTYEETKATYELCKNKGFHLGAHLIIGLPGETKEDLLNHAIEISKLPIDTLKLHHLQIVKQSIMAFQYKNNPENFNLFTSENYIDFITDFVGLLRPDIIIERFVSEAPQDLLIAPKWNGLKNFEIVAKIDQKLAEQNTWQGKFYREDSQLVK
;
A
#
# COMPACT_ATOMS: atom_id res chain seq x y z
N VAL A 1 30.02 -6.83 1.64
CA VAL A 1 29.90 -6.86 3.11
C VAL A 1 29.75 -8.31 3.51
N PRO A 2 30.62 -8.85 4.39
CA PRO A 2 30.48 -10.23 4.87
C PRO A 2 29.13 -10.40 5.58
N LYS A 3 28.44 -11.53 5.30
CA LYS A 3 27.16 -11.91 5.92
C LYS A 3 25.90 -11.16 5.43
N VAL A 4 25.95 -10.40 4.36
CA VAL A 4 24.71 -9.92 3.71
C VAL A 4 24.04 -11.09 3.02
N VAL A 5 22.78 -11.34 3.38
CA VAL A 5 21.96 -12.43 2.82
C VAL A 5 20.97 -11.93 1.77
N GLY A 6 20.65 -10.64 1.79
CA GLY A 6 19.72 -10.04 0.84
C GLY A 6 19.63 -8.53 0.95
N LEU A 7 18.86 -7.94 0.05
CA LEU A 7 18.57 -6.51 -0.05
C LEU A 7 17.07 -6.30 -0.21
N VAL A 8 16.52 -5.34 0.54
CA VAL A 8 15.18 -4.81 0.33
C VAL A 8 15.34 -3.37 -0.18
N ILE A 9 14.80 -3.08 -1.34
CA ILE A 9 14.99 -1.82 -2.05
C ILE A 9 13.63 -1.17 -2.27
N GLY A 10 13.38 -0.05 -1.60
CA GLY A 10 12.19 0.77 -1.82
C GLY A 10 12.47 1.84 -2.87
N THR A 11 11.60 1.96 -3.89
CA THR A 11 11.72 2.98 -4.93
C THR A 11 10.34 3.38 -5.49
N ARG A 12 10.33 4.30 -6.47
CA ARG A 12 9.12 4.62 -7.25
C ARG A 12 9.14 3.87 -8.58
N PRO A 13 7.95 3.60 -9.17
CA PRO A 13 7.88 2.92 -10.47
C PRO A 13 8.65 3.63 -11.60
N ASP A 14 8.67 4.96 -11.60
CA ASP A 14 9.36 5.80 -12.60
C ASP A 14 10.87 5.99 -12.34
N CYS A 15 11.41 5.44 -11.26
CA CYS A 15 12.81 5.63 -10.84
C CYS A 15 13.67 4.38 -11.03
N ILE A 16 13.24 3.42 -11.84
CA ILE A 16 14.01 2.22 -12.13
C ILE A 16 14.15 2.03 -13.64
N SER A 17 15.35 1.70 -14.09
CA SER A 17 15.62 1.37 -15.50
C SER A 17 15.70 -0.13 -15.73
N GLU A 18 15.53 -0.57 -16.97
CA GLU A 18 15.73 -1.97 -17.37
C GLU A 18 17.12 -2.49 -17.01
N GLU A 19 18.15 -1.64 -17.14
CA GLU A 19 19.52 -1.99 -16.76
C GLU A 19 19.65 -2.34 -15.27
N ILE A 20 18.97 -1.56 -14.39
CA ILE A 20 18.93 -1.84 -12.94
C ILE A 20 18.14 -3.13 -12.67
N ILE A 21 17.01 -3.34 -13.36
CA ILE A 21 16.21 -4.56 -13.24
C ILE A 21 17.05 -5.79 -13.61
N ASP A 22 17.76 -5.74 -14.73
CA ASP A 22 18.61 -6.84 -15.17
C ASP A 22 19.78 -7.10 -14.22
N TYR A 23 20.39 -6.04 -13.68
CA TYR A 23 21.42 -6.17 -12.65
C TYR A 23 20.89 -6.84 -11.38
N LEU A 24 19.71 -6.42 -10.89
CA LEU A 24 19.05 -7.05 -9.74
C LEU A 24 18.68 -8.50 -10.02
N SER A 25 18.26 -8.83 -11.24
CA SER A 25 17.99 -10.21 -11.65
C SER A 25 19.24 -11.09 -11.61
N VAL A 26 20.42 -10.56 -11.94
CA VAL A 26 21.68 -11.28 -11.77
C VAL A 26 22.00 -11.47 -10.30
N LEU A 27 21.81 -10.44 -9.46
CA LEU A 27 22.07 -10.51 -8.02
C LEU A 27 21.12 -11.48 -7.31
N SER A 28 19.87 -11.61 -7.76
CA SER A 28 18.87 -12.50 -7.14
C SER A 28 19.24 -13.98 -7.22
N LYS A 29 20.15 -14.36 -8.13
CA LYS A 29 20.70 -15.73 -8.19
C LYS A 29 21.57 -16.09 -6.98
N LYS A 30 22.04 -15.10 -6.23
CA LYS A 30 22.96 -15.29 -5.09
C LYS A 30 22.41 -14.73 -3.78
N TYR A 31 21.59 -13.68 -3.84
CA TYR A 31 21.07 -12.96 -2.69
C TYR A 31 19.56 -12.90 -2.75
N PHE A 32 18.89 -12.86 -1.60
CA PHE A 32 17.49 -12.51 -1.55
C PHE A 32 17.34 -11.03 -1.96
N ILE A 33 16.55 -10.76 -3.00
CA ILE A 33 16.25 -9.39 -3.45
C ILE A 33 14.75 -9.17 -3.34
N SER A 34 14.34 -8.11 -2.65
CA SER A 34 12.98 -7.59 -2.66
C SER A 34 12.99 -6.17 -3.22
N LEU A 35 12.18 -5.94 -4.24
CA LEU A 35 12.00 -4.63 -4.87
C LEU A 35 10.58 -4.14 -4.57
N GLU A 36 10.49 -3.06 -3.80
CA GLU A 36 9.24 -2.53 -3.29
C GLU A 36 8.92 -1.18 -3.95
N PHE A 37 7.77 -1.10 -4.60
CA PHE A 37 7.34 0.15 -5.24
C PHE A 37 6.29 0.90 -4.43
N GLY A 38 6.52 2.20 -4.24
CA GLY A 38 5.51 3.12 -3.72
C GLY A 38 4.47 3.41 -4.80
N VAL A 39 3.47 2.54 -4.93
CA VAL A 39 2.30 2.72 -5.81
C VAL A 39 1.43 3.85 -5.30
N GLU A 40 1.17 3.86 -4.02
CA GLU A 40 0.43 4.80 -3.18
C GLU A 40 -1.07 4.87 -3.49
N SER A 41 -1.48 4.93 -4.76
CA SER A 41 -2.86 4.90 -5.25
C SER A 41 -2.91 4.28 -6.65
N THR A 42 -4.05 3.69 -7.01
CA THR A 42 -4.30 3.21 -8.38
C THR A 42 -5.06 4.25 -9.23
N LEU A 43 -5.29 5.45 -8.68
CA LEU A 43 -6.00 6.54 -9.34
C LEU A 43 -5.05 7.65 -9.76
N ASN A 44 -4.96 7.92 -11.06
CA ASN A 44 -4.13 8.99 -11.61
C ASN A 44 -4.51 10.39 -11.10
N SER A 45 -5.81 10.62 -10.84
CA SER A 45 -6.29 11.88 -10.24
C SER A 45 -5.69 12.09 -8.85
N THR A 46 -5.66 11.03 -8.02
CA THR A 46 -5.05 11.07 -6.68
C THR A 46 -3.54 11.22 -6.77
N LEU A 47 -2.85 10.41 -7.59
CA LEU A 47 -1.41 10.50 -7.79
C LEU A 47 -0.98 11.92 -8.19
N LYS A 48 -1.69 12.54 -9.12
CA LYS A 48 -1.47 13.93 -9.52
C LYS A 48 -1.71 14.91 -8.36
N LYS A 49 -2.80 14.72 -7.60
CA LYS A 49 -3.17 15.60 -6.47
C LYS A 49 -2.12 15.59 -5.35
N VAL A 50 -1.52 14.42 -5.09
CA VAL A 50 -0.47 14.28 -4.07
C VAL A 50 0.95 14.44 -4.63
N ASN A 51 1.06 14.93 -5.86
CA ASN A 51 2.32 15.24 -6.55
C ASN A 51 3.25 14.01 -6.69
N ARG A 52 2.68 12.83 -6.98
CA ARG A 52 3.47 11.67 -7.42
C ARG A 52 3.85 11.88 -8.89
N CYS A 53 5.09 11.57 -9.22
CA CYS A 53 5.65 11.84 -10.55
C CYS A 53 5.40 10.69 -11.54
N HIS A 54 4.51 9.75 -11.23
CA HIS A 54 4.17 8.62 -12.09
C HIS A 54 2.65 8.42 -12.16
N THR A 55 2.23 7.70 -13.19
CA THR A 55 0.85 7.25 -13.40
C THR A 55 0.70 5.78 -12.98
N TYR A 56 -0.54 5.31 -12.84
CA TYR A 56 -0.80 3.91 -12.58
C TYR A 56 -0.47 3.01 -13.78
N GLU A 57 -0.57 3.55 -15.01
CA GLU A 57 -0.13 2.87 -16.24
C GLU A 57 1.38 2.62 -16.24
N GLU A 58 2.19 3.59 -15.84
CA GLU A 58 3.63 3.43 -15.67
C GLU A 58 3.94 2.42 -14.57
N THR A 59 3.17 2.44 -13.48
CA THR A 59 3.27 1.42 -12.42
C THR A 59 3.07 0.01 -12.97
N LYS A 60 1.97 -0.22 -13.72
CA LYS A 60 1.69 -1.52 -14.35
C LYS A 60 2.80 -1.96 -15.29
N ALA A 61 3.27 -1.06 -16.14
CA ALA A 61 4.36 -1.34 -17.08
C ALA A 61 5.64 -1.75 -16.34
N THR A 62 6.00 -1.05 -15.26
CA THR A 62 7.18 -1.36 -14.44
C THR A 62 7.08 -2.73 -13.78
N TYR A 63 5.92 -3.10 -13.24
CA TYR A 63 5.72 -4.44 -12.67
C TYR A 63 5.83 -5.54 -13.73
N GLU A 64 5.29 -5.33 -14.93
CA GLU A 64 5.45 -6.31 -16.02
C GLU A 64 6.91 -6.47 -16.47
N LEU A 65 7.71 -5.39 -16.49
CA LEU A 65 9.16 -5.48 -16.75
C LEU A 65 9.91 -6.26 -15.66
N CYS A 66 9.44 -6.19 -14.41
CA CYS A 66 10.03 -6.88 -13.26
C CYS A 66 9.58 -8.34 -13.12
N LYS A 67 8.49 -8.72 -13.79
CA LYS A 67 7.89 -10.06 -13.69
C LYS A 67 8.87 -11.16 -14.10
N ASN A 68 8.93 -12.23 -13.31
CA ASN A 68 9.78 -13.39 -13.57
C ASN A 68 11.30 -13.10 -13.60
N LYS A 69 11.75 -11.98 -13.04
CA LYS A 69 13.18 -11.62 -12.97
C LYS A 69 13.91 -12.27 -11.77
N GLY A 70 13.21 -13.08 -10.96
CA GLY A 70 13.81 -13.88 -9.87
C GLY A 70 13.99 -13.14 -8.55
N PHE A 71 13.36 -11.98 -8.37
CA PHE A 71 13.30 -11.26 -7.10
C PHE A 71 11.84 -11.03 -6.68
N HIS A 72 11.65 -10.79 -5.38
CA HIS A 72 10.34 -10.48 -4.83
C HIS A 72 9.88 -9.07 -5.20
N LEU A 73 8.59 -8.94 -5.49
CA LEU A 73 7.94 -7.67 -5.83
C LEU A 73 6.97 -7.26 -4.74
N GLY A 74 7.22 -6.10 -4.14
CA GLY A 74 6.36 -5.51 -3.13
C GLY A 74 5.66 -4.25 -3.62
N ALA A 75 4.45 -4.00 -3.09
CA ALA A 75 3.70 -2.77 -3.32
C ALA A 75 3.41 -2.05 -2.00
N HIS A 76 3.44 -0.72 -2.03
CA HIS A 76 2.97 0.13 -0.93
C HIS A 76 1.74 0.89 -1.39
N LEU A 77 0.71 0.92 -0.56
CA LEU A 77 -0.51 1.73 -0.74
C LEU A 77 -0.74 2.63 0.46
N ILE A 78 -1.23 3.84 0.20
CA ILE A 78 -1.71 4.76 1.24
C ILE A 78 -3.22 4.80 1.18
N ILE A 79 -3.87 4.34 2.24
CA ILE A 79 -5.32 4.32 2.37
C ILE A 79 -5.82 5.64 2.95
N GLY A 80 -6.74 6.28 2.25
CA GLY A 80 -7.38 7.54 2.66
C GLY A 80 -6.70 8.80 2.11
N LEU A 81 -6.04 8.73 0.96
CA LEU A 81 -5.52 9.89 0.27
C LEU A 81 -6.66 10.88 -0.09
N PRO A 82 -6.38 12.20 -0.12
CA PRO A 82 -7.42 13.21 -0.34
C PRO A 82 -8.13 13.05 -1.68
N GLY A 83 -9.46 12.98 -1.63
CA GLY A 83 -10.34 12.91 -2.80
C GLY A 83 -10.78 11.50 -3.18
N GLU A 84 -10.29 10.47 -2.49
CA GLU A 84 -10.73 9.09 -2.69
C GLU A 84 -11.99 8.79 -1.88
N THR A 85 -12.94 8.12 -2.51
CA THR A 85 -14.15 7.58 -1.90
C THR A 85 -13.89 6.20 -1.30
N LYS A 86 -14.81 5.69 -0.46
CA LYS A 86 -14.71 4.29 0.03
C LYS A 86 -14.67 3.28 -1.12
N GLU A 87 -15.42 3.52 -2.19
CA GLU A 87 -15.45 2.68 -3.39
C GLU A 87 -14.10 2.67 -4.11
N ASP A 88 -13.49 3.85 -4.30
CA ASP A 88 -12.15 3.98 -4.87
C ASP A 88 -11.13 3.19 -4.07
N LEU A 89 -11.17 3.32 -2.74
CA LEU A 89 -10.25 2.64 -1.84
C LEU A 89 -10.41 1.11 -1.88
N LEU A 90 -11.65 0.60 -1.96
CA LEU A 90 -11.89 -0.84 -2.13
C LEU A 90 -11.44 -1.34 -3.52
N ASN A 91 -11.60 -0.50 -4.55
CA ASN A 91 -11.12 -0.83 -5.90
C ASN A 91 -9.59 -0.96 -5.97
N HIS A 92 -8.84 -0.31 -5.07
CA HIS A 92 -7.39 -0.55 -4.98
C HIS A 92 -7.05 -2.02 -4.70
N ALA A 93 -7.84 -2.74 -3.89
CA ALA A 93 -7.62 -4.18 -3.66
C ALA A 93 -7.72 -4.98 -4.96
N ILE A 94 -8.71 -4.65 -5.79
CA ILE A 94 -8.93 -5.30 -7.09
C ILE A 94 -7.81 -4.97 -8.07
N GLU A 95 -7.43 -3.70 -8.18
CA GLU A 95 -6.38 -3.27 -9.11
C GLU A 95 -4.99 -3.80 -8.72
N ILE A 96 -4.64 -3.76 -7.44
CA ILE A 96 -3.38 -4.31 -6.92
C ILE A 96 -3.31 -5.83 -7.12
N SER A 97 -4.44 -6.53 -7.01
CA SER A 97 -4.51 -7.97 -7.23
C SER A 97 -4.19 -8.39 -8.67
N LYS A 98 -4.26 -7.47 -9.63
CA LYS A 98 -3.88 -7.71 -11.03
C LYS A 98 -2.37 -7.59 -11.28
N LEU A 99 -1.63 -6.97 -10.34
CA LEU A 99 -0.19 -6.82 -10.45
C LEU A 99 0.54 -8.10 -10.06
N PRO A 100 1.69 -8.40 -10.65
CA PRO A 100 2.50 -9.56 -10.30
C PRO A 100 3.31 -9.31 -9.01
N ILE A 101 2.62 -9.01 -7.91
CA ILE A 101 3.23 -8.74 -6.61
C ILE A 101 3.19 -9.95 -5.69
N ASP A 102 4.22 -10.07 -4.85
CA ASP A 102 4.32 -11.08 -3.80
C ASP A 102 3.86 -10.52 -2.45
N THR A 103 4.14 -9.23 -2.21
CA THR A 103 3.88 -8.61 -0.92
C THR A 103 3.19 -7.25 -1.03
N LEU A 104 2.43 -6.89 0.01
CA LEU A 104 1.71 -5.61 0.12
C LEU A 104 1.93 -4.98 1.49
N LYS A 105 2.25 -3.70 1.51
CA LYS A 105 2.28 -2.86 2.72
C LYS A 105 1.19 -1.80 2.61
N LEU A 106 0.27 -1.83 3.56
CA LEU A 106 -0.78 -0.83 3.70
C LEU A 106 -0.34 0.23 4.71
N HIS A 107 -0.53 1.47 4.34
CA HIS A 107 -0.32 2.64 5.18
C HIS A 107 -1.63 3.42 5.26
N HIS A 108 -2.16 3.68 6.46
CA HIS A 108 -3.21 4.69 6.57
C HIS A 108 -2.60 6.09 6.42
N LEU A 109 -3.35 7.00 5.83
CA LEU A 109 -2.88 8.38 5.68
C LEU A 109 -2.58 8.99 7.05
N GLN A 110 -1.37 9.49 7.21
CA GLN A 110 -0.91 10.23 8.39
C GLN A 110 -0.48 11.64 7.99
N ILE A 111 -1.02 12.63 8.67
CA ILE A 111 -0.62 14.02 8.53
C ILE A 111 0.55 14.28 9.46
N VAL A 112 1.72 14.52 8.87
CA VAL A 112 2.99 14.67 9.59
C VAL A 112 3.47 16.12 9.52
N LYS A 113 3.94 16.68 10.64
CA LYS A 113 4.49 18.03 10.70
C LYS A 113 5.53 18.27 9.59
N GLN A 114 5.66 19.52 9.18
CA GLN A 114 6.59 19.97 8.14
C GLN A 114 6.32 19.42 6.72
N SER A 115 5.21 18.73 6.51
CA SER A 115 4.77 18.30 5.18
C SER A 115 3.83 19.34 4.53
N ILE A 116 3.76 19.33 3.20
CA ILE A 116 2.77 20.14 2.45
C ILE A 116 1.35 19.75 2.87
N MET A 117 1.10 18.46 3.10
CA MET A 117 -0.20 17.98 3.59
C MET A 117 -0.57 18.54 4.95
N ALA A 118 0.41 18.74 5.86
CA ALA A 118 0.13 19.38 7.14
C ALA A 118 -0.33 20.82 6.99
N PHE A 119 0.24 21.57 6.05
CA PHE A 119 -0.22 22.92 5.72
C PHE A 119 -1.62 22.91 5.10
N GLN A 120 -1.88 22.01 4.16
CA GLN A 120 -3.20 21.85 3.54
C GLN A 120 -4.27 21.45 4.54
N TYR A 121 -3.96 20.47 5.41
CA TYR A 121 -4.85 20.01 6.48
C TYR A 121 -5.19 21.11 7.48
N LYS A 122 -4.20 21.94 7.85
CA LYS A 122 -4.44 23.09 8.74
C LYS A 122 -5.41 24.12 8.15
N ASN A 123 -5.34 24.35 6.84
CA ASN A 123 -6.15 25.37 6.18
C ASN A 123 -7.54 24.87 5.77
N ASN A 124 -7.64 23.60 5.38
CA ASN A 124 -8.86 22.98 4.87
C ASN A 124 -8.98 21.53 5.36
N PRO A 125 -9.22 21.30 6.66
CA PRO A 125 -9.28 19.95 7.23
C PRO A 125 -10.42 19.11 6.65
N GLU A 126 -11.49 19.75 6.15
CA GLU A 126 -12.63 19.12 5.50
C GLU A 126 -12.30 18.38 4.21
N ASN A 127 -11.16 18.67 3.59
CA ASN A 127 -10.67 17.98 2.40
C ASN A 127 -10.00 16.62 2.70
N PHE A 128 -9.92 16.25 3.99
CA PHE A 128 -9.23 15.04 4.45
C PHE A 128 -10.17 14.14 5.24
N ASN A 129 -10.56 13.02 4.64
CA ASN A 129 -11.39 12.00 5.30
C ASN A 129 -10.46 11.03 6.07
N LEU A 130 -9.89 11.50 7.18
CA LEU A 130 -9.02 10.65 8.00
C LEU A 130 -9.84 9.59 8.72
N PHE A 131 -9.38 8.36 8.66
CA PHE A 131 -10.02 7.25 9.35
C PHE A 131 -9.90 7.38 10.88
N THR A 132 -10.95 7.06 11.60
CA THR A 132 -10.83 6.60 13.00
C THR A 132 -10.25 5.20 13.02
N SER A 133 -9.75 4.73 14.17
CA SER A 133 -9.23 3.37 14.30
C SER A 133 -10.30 2.32 13.95
N GLU A 134 -11.53 2.52 14.43
CA GLU A 134 -12.67 1.63 14.21
C GLU A 134 -13.03 1.55 12.72
N ASN A 135 -13.20 2.71 12.06
CA ASN A 135 -13.53 2.77 10.64
C ASN A 135 -12.42 2.18 9.76
N TYR A 136 -11.16 2.32 10.19
CA TYR A 136 -10.03 1.73 9.48
C TYR A 136 -10.04 0.21 9.59
N ILE A 137 -10.30 -0.35 10.77
CA ILE A 137 -10.40 -1.78 11.01
C ILE A 137 -11.53 -2.38 10.15
N ASP A 138 -12.71 -1.75 10.15
CA ASP A 138 -13.84 -2.19 9.34
C ASP A 138 -13.50 -2.15 7.85
N PHE A 139 -12.88 -1.06 7.39
CA PHE A 139 -12.46 -0.89 6.00
C PHE A 139 -11.43 -1.96 5.58
N ILE A 140 -10.40 -2.20 6.40
CA ILE A 140 -9.34 -3.19 6.09
C ILE A 140 -9.92 -4.60 6.02
N THR A 141 -10.92 -4.92 6.83
CA THR A 141 -11.61 -6.22 6.77
C THR A 141 -12.30 -6.41 5.40
N ASP A 142 -12.99 -5.37 4.89
CA ASP A 142 -13.59 -5.38 3.57
C ASP A 142 -12.52 -5.49 2.45
N PHE A 143 -11.45 -4.70 2.57
CA PHE A 143 -10.33 -4.64 1.61
C PHE A 143 -9.64 -6.00 1.46
N VAL A 144 -9.30 -6.63 2.60
CA VAL A 144 -8.64 -7.95 2.63
C VAL A 144 -9.51 -9.02 1.99
N GLY A 145 -10.83 -8.96 2.20
CA GLY A 145 -11.78 -9.88 1.57
C GLY A 145 -11.75 -9.82 0.03
N LEU A 146 -11.40 -8.68 -0.56
CA LEU A 146 -11.31 -8.47 -2.01
C LEU A 146 -9.91 -8.75 -2.58
N LEU A 147 -8.88 -8.78 -1.74
CA LEU A 147 -7.49 -8.93 -2.17
C LEU A 147 -7.19 -10.37 -2.61
N ARG A 148 -6.38 -10.53 -3.66
CA ARG A 148 -5.90 -11.83 -4.13
C ARG A 148 -5.25 -12.63 -2.97
N PRO A 149 -5.60 -13.90 -2.76
CA PRO A 149 -5.27 -14.64 -1.53
C PRO A 149 -3.79 -15.00 -1.38
N ASP A 150 -3.00 -15.00 -2.45
CA ASP A 150 -1.57 -15.33 -2.45
C ASP A 150 -0.65 -14.14 -2.15
N ILE A 151 -1.19 -12.92 -2.09
CA ILE A 151 -0.42 -11.73 -1.71
C ILE A 151 -0.16 -11.76 -0.20
N ILE A 152 1.10 -11.68 0.20
CA ILE A 152 1.47 -11.59 1.63
C ILE A 152 1.31 -10.14 2.10
N ILE A 153 0.45 -9.90 3.08
CA ILE A 153 0.32 -8.57 3.69
C ILE A 153 1.38 -8.45 4.79
N GLU A 154 2.44 -7.70 4.51
CA GLU A 154 3.52 -7.46 5.48
C GLU A 154 3.18 -6.41 6.54
N ARG A 155 2.24 -5.51 6.21
CA ARG A 155 1.88 -4.40 7.09
C ARG A 155 0.46 -3.93 6.81
N PHE A 156 -0.31 -3.73 7.87
CA PHE A 156 -1.66 -3.14 7.81
C PHE A 156 -1.69 -1.66 8.15
N VAL A 157 -0.75 -1.17 8.94
CA VAL A 157 -0.71 0.21 9.43
C VAL A 157 0.72 0.75 9.46
N SER A 158 0.89 2.05 9.32
CA SER A 158 2.17 2.73 9.48
C SER A 158 2.28 3.42 10.85
N GLU A 159 3.50 3.72 11.27
CA GLU A 159 3.77 4.55 12.43
C GLU A 159 4.63 5.75 12.03
N ALA A 160 4.15 6.94 12.34
CA ALA A 160 4.97 8.14 12.38
C ALA A 160 5.43 8.41 13.82
N PRO A 161 6.60 9.05 14.01
CA PRO A 161 7.01 9.52 15.32
C PRO A 161 5.90 10.36 15.97
N GLN A 162 5.58 10.08 17.24
CA GLN A 162 4.43 10.70 17.90
C GLN A 162 4.54 12.23 18.02
N ASP A 163 5.75 12.74 18.16
CA ASP A 163 6.05 14.17 18.19
C ASP A 163 5.84 14.86 16.85
N LEU A 164 5.91 14.13 15.75
CA LEU A 164 5.67 14.62 14.39
C LEU A 164 4.23 14.39 13.91
N LEU A 165 3.50 13.43 14.46
CA LEU A 165 2.14 13.09 14.03
C LEU A 165 1.14 14.18 14.45
N ILE A 166 0.42 14.73 13.46
CA ILE A 166 -0.68 15.67 13.68
C ILE A 166 -2.01 14.88 13.81
N ALA A 167 -2.31 14.03 12.82
CA ALA A 167 -3.54 13.25 12.73
C ALA A 167 -3.38 12.03 11.79
N PRO A 168 -4.18 10.95 11.95
CA PRO A 168 -5.03 10.67 13.11
C PRO A 168 -4.19 10.14 14.29
N LYS A 169 -4.63 10.37 15.53
CA LYS A 169 -3.86 9.94 16.72
C LYS A 169 -4.34 8.60 17.31
N TRP A 170 -5.49 8.11 16.90
CA TRP A 170 -6.11 6.84 17.32
C TRP A 170 -5.96 6.52 18.82
N ASN A 171 -6.07 7.55 19.67
CA ASN A 171 -5.96 7.43 21.14
C ASN A 171 -4.67 6.70 21.61
N GLY A 172 -3.59 6.73 20.81
CA GLY A 172 -2.32 6.10 21.14
C GLY A 172 -2.27 4.58 20.93
N LEU A 173 -3.26 4.00 20.23
CA LEU A 173 -3.23 2.58 19.86
C LEU A 173 -1.96 2.25 19.07
N LYS A 174 -1.34 1.14 19.42
CA LYS A 174 -0.13 0.61 18.77
C LYS A 174 -0.50 -0.25 17.58
N ASN A 175 0.43 -0.39 16.63
CA ASN A 175 0.21 -1.20 15.43
C ASN A 175 -0.24 -2.62 15.74
N PHE A 176 0.38 -3.30 16.72
CA PHE A 176 0.01 -4.65 17.09
C PHE A 176 -1.42 -4.76 17.66
N GLU A 177 -1.92 -3.71 18.33
CA GLU A 177 -3.29 -3.66 18.83
C GLU A 177 -4.30 -3.51 17.69
N ILE A 178 -3.95 -2.70 16.67
CA ILE A 178 -4.78 -2.58 15.46
C ILE A 178 -4.81 -3.90 14.70
N VAL A 179 -3.66 -4.56 14.52
CA VAL A 179 -3.59 -5.88 13.85
C VAL A 179 -4.45 -6.90 14.59
N ALA A 180 -4.34 -6.99 15.92
CA ALA A 180 -5.16 -7.91 16.71
C ALA A 180 -6.66 -7.64 16.56
N LYS A 181 -7.06 -6.36 16.46
CA LYS A 181 -8.46 -5.98 16.23
C LYS A 181 -8.93 -6.31 14.81
N ILE A 182 -8.06 -6.20 13.79
CA ILE A 182 -8.35 -6.64 12.42
C ILE A 182 -8.58 -8.15 12.42
N ASP A 183 -7.70 -8.95 13.05
CA ASP A 183 -7.83 -10.40 13.13
C ASP A 183 -9.13 -10.82 13.84
N GLN A 184 -9.45 -10.15 14.96
CA GLN A 184 -10.71 -10.37 15.66
C GLN A 184 -11.92 -10.06 14.75
N LYS A 185 -11.90 -8.93 14.05
CA LYS A 185 -13.00 -8.51 13.17
C LYS A 185 -13.19 -9.48 12.00
N LEU A 186 -12.08 -9.94 11.39
CA LEU A 186 -12.11 -10.97 10.35
C LEU A 186 -12.80 -12.25 10.86
N ALA A 187 -12.44 -12.70 12.06
CA ALA A 187 -13.05 -13.88 12.68
C ALA A 187 -14.55 -13.67 12.99
N GLU A 188 -14.93 -12.53 13.58
CA GLU A 188 -16.33 -12.19 13.89
C GLU A 188 -17.21 -12.16 12.63
N GLN A 189 -16.68 -11.66 11.51
CA GLN A 189 -17.38 -11.61 10.23
C GLN A 189 -17.24 -12.87 9.41
N ASN A 190 -16.57 -13.90 9.94
CA ASN A 190 -16.23 -15.12 9.19
C ASN A 190 -15.64 -14.77 7.82
N THR A 191 -14.71 -13.79 7.78
CA THR A 191 -14.04 -13.28 6.58
C THR A 191 -12.55 -13.61 6.64
N TRP A 192 -11.95 -13.79 5.47
CA TRP A 192 -10.52 -14.04 5.30
C TRP A 192 -10.04 -13.41 4.00
N GLN A 193 -8.75 -13.33 3.82
CA GLN A 193 -8.16 -12.78 2.61
C GLN A 193 -8.63 -13.56 1.37
N GLY A 194 -9.16 -12.83 0.40
CA GLY A 194 -9.62 -13.39 -0.86
C GLY A 194 -11.00 -14.05 -0.82
N LYS A 195 -11.74 -13.96 0.29
CA LYS A 195 -13.12 -14.52 0.37
C LYS A 195 -14.03 -14.06 -0.76
N PHE A 196 -13.87 -12.80 -1.19
CA PHE A 196 -14.66 -12.15 -2.25
C PHE A 196 -13.85 -11.88 -3.51
N TYR A 197 -12.59 -12.30 -3.55
CA TYR A 197 -11.73 -12.16 -4.73
C TYR A 197 -12.30 -12.95 -5.90
N ARG A 198 -12.30 -12.32 -7.06
CA ARG A 198 -12.62 -12.98 -8.35
C ARG A 198 -11.65 -12.46 -9.39
N GLU A 199 -11.07 -13.35 -10.16
CA GLU A 199 -10.04 -13.04 -11.16
C GLU A 199 -10.50 -11.98 -12.19
N ASP A 200 -11.81 -11.95 -12.51
CA ASP A 200 -12.42 -11.02 -13.47
C ASP A 200 -13.21 -9.86 -12.81
N SER A 201 -12.96 -9.56 -11.52
CA SER A 201 -13.76 -8.56 -10.80
C SER A 201 -13.50 -7.15 -11.32
N GLN A 202 -14.51 -6.57 -11.96
CA GLN A 202 -14.76 -5.12 -11.91
C GLN A 202 -15.82 -4.89 -10.84
N LEU A 203 -15.66 -3.89 -9.96
CA LEU A 203 -16.77 -3.45 -9.12
C LEU A 203 -17.91 -3.05 -10.06
N VAL A 204 -19.01 -3.80 -10.00
CA VAL A 204 -20.22 -3.46 -10.74
C VAL A 204 -20.70 -2.13 -10.18
N LYS A 205 -20.68 -1.09 -11.03
CA LYS A 205 -21.17 0.25 -10.71
C LYS A 205 -22.67 0.23 -10.50
#